data_9f60551a34134ab966109f2f4e1c2161
#
_entry.id   9f60551a34134ab966109f2f4e1c2161
#
_cell.length_a   1.000
_cell.length_b   1.000
_cell.length_c   1.000
_cell.angle_alpha   90.00
_cell.angle_beta   90.00
_cell.angle_gamma   90.00
#
_symmetry.space_group_name_H-M   'P 1'
#
loop_
_entity.id
_entity.type
_entity.pdbx_description
1 polymer ?
#
loop_
_entity_poly.entity_id
_entity_poly.type
_entity_poly.pdbx_seq_one_letter_code
_entity_poly.pdbx_strand_id
1 'polypeptide(L)' 'MESYKDRAKIFKAFCDENRLQILDMLKSGEKCACKLVDELNISQSTLSHHMKILCECGLVETRKEG' A
#
# COMPACT_ATOMS: atom_id res chain seq x y z
N MET A 1 -8.32 -8.71 19.53
CA MET A 1 -7.67 -9.98 19.25
C MET A 1 -7.62 -10.26 17.75
N GLU A 2 -6.48 -10.65 17.29
CA GLU A 2 -6.26 -10.89 15.87
C GLU A 2 -6.91 -12.20 15.45
N SER A 3 -7.70 -12.15 14.38
CA SER A 3 -8.37 -13.35 13.87
C SER A 3 -7.60 -13.89 12.66
N TYR A 4 -7.95 -15.10 12.25
CA TYR A 4 -7.36 -15.67 11.04
C TYR A 4 -7.75 -14.86 9.80
N LYS A 5 -8.92 -14.25 9.83
CA LYS A 5 -9.36 -13.38 8.77
C LYS A 5 -8.43 -12.18 8.62
N ASP A 6 -8.06 -11.59 9.74
CA ASP A 6 -7.17 -10.43 9.73
C ASP A 6 -5.80 -10.81 9.22
N ARG A 7 -5.31 -11.97 9.64
CA ARG A 7 -4.02 -12.47 9.16
C ARG A 7 -4.05 -12.72 7.66
N ALA A 8 -5.14 -13.30 7.18
CA ALA A 8 -5.28 -13.59 5.76
C ALA A 8 -5.28 -12.30 4.95
N LYS A 9 -5.87 -11.24 5.47
CA LYS A 9 -5.86 -9.94 4.81
C LYS A 9 -4.45 -9.41 4.65
N ILE A 10 -3.64 -9.54 5.69
CA ILE A 10 -2.26 -9.08 5.65
C ILE A 10 -1.47 -9.85 4.60
N PHE A 11 -1.59 -11.16 4.60
CA PHE A 11 -0.89 -11.97 3.62
C PHE A 11 -1.36 -11.69 2.20
N LYS A 12 -2.65 -11.44 2.04
CA LYS A 12 -3.19 -11.10 0.74
C LYS A 12 -2.63 -9.79 0.22
N ALA A 13 -2.40 -8.85 1.12
CA ALA A 13 -1.82 -7.57 0.73
C ALA A 13 -0.42 -7.74 0.17
N PHE A 14 0.30 -8.77 0.59
CA PHE A 14 1.64 -9.06 0.07
C PHE A 14 1.62 -9.86 -1.22
N CYS A 15 0.48 -10.32 -1.66
CA CYS A 15 0.39 -11.16 -2.86
C CYS A 15 0.21 -10.37 -4.15
N ASP A 16 0.73 -9.17 -4.19
CA ASP A 16 0.64 -8.31 -5.37
C ASP A 16 1.96 -7.58 -5.52
N GLU A 17 2.59 -7.72 -6.69
CA GLU A 17 3.91 -7.13 -6.88
C GLU A 17 3.90 -5.62 -6.82
N ASN A 18 2.80 -4.98 -7.25
CA ASN A 18 2.70 -3.54 -7.13
C ASN A 18 2.67 -3.10 -5.67
N ARG A 19 1.94 -3.83 -4.84
CA ARG A 19 1.88 -3.51 -3.42
C ARG A 19 3.21 -3.75 -2.74
N LEU A 20 3.92 -4.78 -3.13
CA LEU A 20 5.26 -5.01 -2.60
C LEU A 20 6.20 -3.87 -2.97
N GLN A 21 6.13 -3.41 -4.21
CA GLN A 21 6.95 -2.30 -4.66
C GLN A 21 6.60 -1.01 -3.92
N ILE A 22 5.30 -0.78 -3.71
CA ILE A 22 4.86 0.39 -2.96
C ILE A 22 5.46 0.38 -1.55
N LEU A 23 5.37 -0.75 -0.87
CA LEU A 23 5.91 -0.87 0.47
C LEU A 23 7.41 -0.60 0.49
N ASP A 24 8.11 -1.13 -0.49
CA ASP A 24 9.55 -0.95 -0.60
C ASP A 24 9.91 0.51 -0.83
N MET A 25 9.16 1.19 -1.70
CA MET A 25 9.40 2.59 -1.99
C MET A 25 9.10 3.47 -0.78
N LEU A 26 8.02 3.17 -0.06
CA LEU A 26 7.69 3.91 1.14
C LEU A 26 8.73 3.70 2.23
N LYS A 27 9.27 2.50 2.31
CA LYS A 27 10.31 2.19 3.27
C LYS A 27 11.58 2.98 3.00
N SER A 28 11.87 3.24 1.73
CA SER A 28 13.05 4.02 1.35
C SER A 28 12.81 5.52 1.47
N GLY A 29 11.60 5.94 1.83
CA GLY A 29 11.31 7.33 2.10
C GLY A 29 10.50 8.03 1.02
N GLU A 30 10.17 7.36 -0.07
CA GLU A 30 9.40 7.96 -1.14
C GLU A 30 7.95 8.12 -0.73
N LYS A 31 7.45 9.35 -0.77
CA LYS A 31 6.08 9.64 -0.33
C LYS A 31 5.23 10.32 -1.39
N CYS A 32 5.81 10.62 -2.53
CA CYS A 32 5.08 11.32 -3.58
C CYS A 32 4.26 10.34 -4.42
N ALA A 33 2.95 10.54 -4.44
CA ALA A 33 2.06 9.67 -5.21
C ALA A 33 2.40 9.71 -6.70
N CYS A 34 2.79 10.87 -7.19
CA CYS A 34 3.19 11.00 -8.60
C CYS A 34 4.35 10.09 -8.94
N LYS A 35 5.30 9.99 -8.02
CA LYS A 35 6.47 9.15 -8.23
C LYS A 35 6.08 7.68 -8.21
N LEU A 36 5.17 7.32 -7.33
CA LEU A 36 4.70 5.95 -7.23
C LEU A 36 3.98 5.51 -8.49
N VAL A 37 3.07 6.32 -9.01
CA VAL A 37 2.35 5.95 -10.23
C VAL A 37 3.30 5.90 -11.43
N ASP A 38 4.28 6.77 -11.47
CA ASP A 38 5.26 6.81 -12.55
C ASP A 38 6.13 5.56 -12.54
N GLU A 39 6.70 5.24 -11.40
CA GLU A 39 7.59 4.08 -11.26
C GLU A 39 6.86 2.77 -11.50
N LEU A 40 5.63 2.66 -11.02
CA LEU A 40 4.85 1.43 -11.15
C LEU A 40 4.12 1.33 -12.47
N ASN A 41 4.06 2.44 -13.21
CA ASN A 41 3.36 2.50 -14.48
C ASN A 41 1.89 2.08 -14.33
N ILE A 42 1.24 2.63 -13.33
CA ILE A 42 -0.18 2.38 -13.05
C ILE A 42 -0.92 3.69 -12.99
N SER A 43 -2.25 3.60 -13.03
CA SER A 43 -3.08 4.79 -12.91
C SER A 43 -3.17 5.24 -11.45
N GLN A 44 -3.59 6.48 -11.26
CA GLN A 44 -3.76 7.01 -9.91
C GLN A 44 -4.86 6.28 -9.15
N SER A 45 -5.92 5.89 -9.85
CA SER A 45 -6.99 5.15 -9.19
C SER A 45 -6.54 3.76 -8.78
N THR A 46 -5.66 3.13 -9.57
CA THR A 46 -5.08 1.85 -9.20
C THR A 46 -4.19 1.99 -7.97
N LEU A 47 -3.39 3.05 -7.93
CA LEU A 47 -2.57 3.32 -6.76
C LEU A 47 -3.43 3.53 -5.52
N SER A 48 -4.50 4.31 -5.64
CA SER A 48 -5.41 4.56 -4.53
C SER A 48 -6.01 3.26 -4.01
N HIS A 49 -6.35 2.34 -4.92
CA HIS A 49 -6.89 1.05 -4.55
C HIS A 49 -5.88 0.24 -3.72
N HIS A 50 -4.63 0.21 -4.18
CA HIS A 50 -3.58 -0.50 -3.45
C HIS A 50 -3.31 0.13 -2.10
N MET A 51 -3.27 1.46 -2.06
CA MET A 51 -3.03 2.16 -0.80
C MET A 51 -4.14 1.90 0.21
N LYS A 52 -5.38 1.84 -0.27
CA LYS A 52 -6.51 1.54 0.60
C LYS A 52 -6.36 0.15 1.23
N ILE A 53 -5.99 -0.84 0.42
CA ILE A 53 -5.79 -2.20 0.93
C ILE A 53 -4.68 -2.23 1.97
N LEU A 54 -3.57 -1.56 1.69
CA LEU A 54 -2.44 -1.53 2.61
C LEU A 54 -2.80 -0.84 3.92
N CYS A 55 -3.58 0.24 3.84
CA CYS A 55 -4.01 0.95 5.04
C CYS A 55 -4.98 0.11 5.88
N GLU A 56 -5.89 -0.57 5.22
CA GLU A 56 -6.87 -1.41 5.91
C GLU A 56 -6.22 -2.57 6.63
N CYS A 57 -5.09 -3.04 6.12
CA CYS A 57 -4.35 -4.13 6.74
C CYS A 57 -3.39 -3.65 7.84
N GLY A 58 -3.27 -2.34 8.01
CA GLY A 58 -2.37 -1.78 9.00
C GLY A 58 -0.92 -1.75 8.59
N LEU A 59 -0.61 -2.08 7.35
CA LEU A 59 0.77 -2.07 6.86
C LEU A 59 1.26 -0.67 6.55
N VAL A 60 0.33 0.22 6.23
CA VAL A 60 0.64 1.61 5.92
C VAL A 60 -0.28 2.50 6.73
N GLU A 61 0.26 3.56 7.29
CA GLU A 61 -0.52 4.55 8.00
C GLU A 61 -0.67 5.78 7.15
N THR A 62 -1.89 6.24 7.02
CA THR A 62 -2.15 7.49 6.32
C THR A 62 -2.36 8.58 7.36
N ARG A 63 -1.55 9.62 7.29
CA ARG A 63 -1.73 10.76 8.14
C ARG A 63 -2.38 11.87 7.36
N LYS A 64 -3.47 12.33 7.88
CA LYS A 64 -4.07 13.51 7.32
C LYS A 64 -3.49 14.70 8.01
N GLU A 65 -2.72 15.42 7.27
CA GLU A 65 -2.14 16.63 7.79
C GLU A 65 -2.99 17.81 7.40
N GLY A 66 -3.50 18.43 8.37
CA GLY A 66 -4.21 19.71 8.20
C GLY A 66 -5.49 19.65 7.46
#